data_75fe27f0f8df0482afeea517c42691ce
#
_entry.id   75fe27f0f8df0482afeea517c42691ce
#
_cell.length_a   1.000
_cell.length_b   1.000
_cell.length_c   1.000
_cell.angle_alpha   90.00
_cell.angle_beta   90.00
_cell.angle_gamma   90.00
#
_symmetry.space_group_name_H-M   'P 1'
#
loop_
_entity.id
_entity.type
_entity.pdbx_description
1 polymer ?
#
loop_
_entity_poly.entity_id
_entity_poly.type
_entity_poly.pdbx_seq_one_letter_code
_entity_poly.pdbx_strand_id
1 'polypeptide(L)'
;ETNDFKGQLTLEADLTASGQNMEDFQQSISGNGKLVILDPIYKPLNIEEMVCNAAALFDGTASQASAYPPETELDTIISSFRFNSGNLNIDRTDTAVGNIEMDVQGKINMLEQSYGVNVNMLVNSSKTSSNGCKVNRRFQNQILPFECIGDFNPNKPMAPSCVPDKNKIKQIMRNSVIQEIGNKVLGDGNILKNIFGGQQ
;
A
#
# COMPACT_ATOMS: atom_id res chain seq x y z
N GLU A 1 19.74 -3.04 -14.34
CA GLU A 1 18.74 -3.77 -13.51
C GLU A 1 18.67 -3.09 -12.17
N THR A 2 17.58 -2.38 -11.91
CA THR A 2 17.33 -1.78 -10.58
C THR A 2 16.87 -2.91 -9.66
N ASN A 3 17.71 -3.30 -8.72
CA ASN A 3 17.37 -4.24 -7.64
C ASN A 3 16.51 -3.50 -6.59
N ASP A 4 15.32 -3.08 -7.00
CA ASP A 4 14.44 -2.24 -6.16
C ASP A 4 13.70 -3.07 -5.11
N PHE A 5 13.63 -4.38 -5.28
CA PHE A 5 13.00 -5.29 -4.34
C PHE A 5 13.88 -6.53 -4.11
N LYS A 6 14.08 -6.89 -2.83
CA LYS A 6 14.82 -8.09 -2.40
C LYS A 6 13.96 -8.90 -1.45
N GLY A 7 14.23 -10.20 -1.35
CA GLY A 7 13.56 -11.12 -0.44
C GLY A 7 13.63 -12.54 -0.92
N GLN A 8 13.22 -13.49 -0.08
CA GLN A 8 13.13 -14.91 -0.42
C GLN A 8 11.68 -15.25 -0.70
N LEU A 9 11.39 -15.59 -1.95
CA LEU A 9 10.04 -15.88 -2.44
C LEU A 9 9.74 -17.37 -2.35
N THR A 10 8.61 -17.71 -1.74
CA THR A 10 7.95 -19.02 -1.85
C THR A 10 6.58 -18.82 -2.47
N LEU A 11 6.30 -19.56 -3.55
CA LEU A 11 5.02 -19.54 -4.24
C LEU A 11 4.44 -20.95 -4.31
N GLU A 12 3.22 -21.11 -3.81
CA GLU A 12 2.41 -22.31 -3.95
C GLU A 12 1.16 -21.95 -4.73
N ALA A 13 0.92 -22.59 -5.86
CA ALA A 13 -0.23 -22.28 -6.69
C ALA A 13 -0.76 -23.53 -7.41
N ASP A 14 -2.07 -23.63 -7.50
CA ASP A 14 -2.80 -24.58 -8.33
C ASP A 14 -3.52 -23.80 -9.42
N LEU A 15 -2.94 -23.84 -10.62
CA LEU A 15 -3.37 -23.03 -11.75
C LEU A 15 -3.63 -23.91 -12.97
N THR A 16 -4.69 -23.57 -13.69
CA THR A 16 -5.01 -24.15 -15.00
C THR A 16 -5.09 -23.03 -16.02
N ALA A 17 -4.62 -23.32 -17.23
CA ALA A 17 -4.73 -22.42 -18.35
C ALA A 17 -4.78 -23.22 -19.65
N SER A 18 -5.40 -22.65 -20.69
CA SER A 18 -5.45 -23.21 -22.04
C SER A 18 -5.47 -22.10 -23.07
N GLY A 19 -4.83 -22.29 -24.22
CA GLY A 19 -4.82 -21.29 -25.28
C GLY A 19 -3.90 -21.69 -26.41
N GLN A 20 -4.04 -21.02 -27.55
CA GLN A 20 -3.19 -21.20 -28.72
C GLN A 20 -2.10 -20.13 -28.82
N ASN A 21 -2.26 -19.03 -28.12
CA ASN A 21 -1.32 -17.92 -28.04
C ASN A 21 -1.26 -17.37 -26.59
N MET A 22 -0.37 -16.42 -26.37
CA MET A 22 -0.15 -15.84 -25.03
C MET A 22 -1.38 -15.11 -24.49
N GLU A 23 -2.14 -14.45 -25.35
CA GLU A 23 -3.36 -13.74 -24.94
C GLU A 23 -4.45 -14.70 -24.49
N ASP A 24 -4.72 -15.76 -25.27
CA ASP A 24 -5.66 -16.81 -24.90
C ASP A 24 -5.25 -17.45 -23.55
N PHE A 25 -3.95 -17.72 -23.39
CA PHE A 25 -3.41 -18.29 -22.16
C PHE A 25 -3.64 -17.37 -20.97
N GLN A 26 -3.35 -16.08 -21.11
CA GLN A 26 -3.59 -15.09 -20.05
C GLN A 26 -5.07 -14.94 -19.71
N GLN A 27 -5.95 -14.99 -20.72
CA GLN A 27 -7.40 -14.90 -20.51
C GLN A 27 -7.99 -16.13 -19.84
N SER A 28 -7.43 -17.31 -20.10
CA SER A 28 -7.95 -18.57 -19.60
C SER A 28 -7.40 -18.97 -18.24
N ILE A 29 -6.30 -18.34 -17.76
CA ILE A 29 -5.68 -18.69 -16.50
C ILE A 29 -6.67 -18.55 -15.34
N SER A 30 -6.78 -19.62 -14.56
CA SER A 30 -7.65 -19.69 -13.41
C SER A 30 -7.04 -20.57 -12.30
N GLY A 31 -7.40 -20.30 -11.06
CA GLY A 31 -6.90 -21.02 -9.90
C GLY A 31 -6.58 -20.11 -8.73
N ASN A 32 -5.87 -20.64 -7.77
CA ASN A 32 -5.52 -19.92 -6.55
C ASN A 32 -4.10 -20.24 -6.11
N GLY A 33 -3.58 -19.41 -5.20
CA GLY A 33 -2.26 -19.63 -4.66
C GLY A 33 -1.99 -18.80 -3.42
N LYS A 34 -0.82 -19.10 -2.84
CA LYS A 34 -0.23 -18.36 -1.73
C LYS A 34 1.17 -17.94 -2.09
N LEU A 35 1.52 -16.75 -1.64
CA LEU A 35 2.82 -16.15 -1.79
C LEU A 35 3.36 -15.83 -0.40
N VAL A 36 4.59 -16.22 -0.12
CA VAL A 36 5.32 -15.81 1.08
C VAL A 36 6.64 -15.20 0.65
N ILE A 37 6.94 -14.00 1.15
CA ILE A 37 8.23 -13.36 0.94
C ILE A 37 8.85 -13.11 2.31
N LEU A 38 10.00 -13.73 2.55
CA LEU A 38 10.79 -13.54 3.76
C LEU A 38 11.81 -12.42 3.54
N ASP A 39 12.01 -11.62 4.58
CA ASP A 39 12.97 -10.51 4.63
C ASP A 39 12.87 -9.56 3.41
N PRO A 40 11.66 -9.08 3.09
CA PRO A 40 11.48 -8.20 1.94
C PRO A 40 12.05 -6.81 2.21
N ILE A 41 12.87 -6.32 1.27
CA ILE A 41 13.42 -4.96 1.29
C ILE A 41 12.96 -4.23 0.03
N TYR A 42 12.33 -3.08 0.21
CA TYR A 42 11.87 -2.21 -0.87
C TYR A 42 12.68 -0.91 -0.88
N LYS A 43 13.46 -0.69 -1.92
CA LYS A 43 14.42 0.42 -2.00
C LYS A 43 13.86 1.76 -2.49
N PRO A 44 12.84 1.81 -3.37
CA PRO A 44 12.41 3.06 -3.97
C PRO A 44 11.89 4.12 -3.00
N LEU A 45 11.40 3.72 -1.83
CA LEU A 45 10.91 4.65 -0.82
C LEU A 45 10.90 4.04 0.58
N ASN A 46 10.91 4.89 1.60
CA ASN A 46 10.65 4.49 2.97
C ASN A 46 9.16 4.67 3.30
N ILE A 47 8.45 3.53 3.40
CA ILE A 47 6.99 3.52 3.68
C ILE A 47 6.71 4.06 5.09
N GLU A 48 7.55 3.74 6.08
CA GLU A 48 7.38 4.22 7.45
C GLU A 48 7.48 5.74 7.51
N GLU A 49 8.49 6.33 6.88
CA GLU A 49 8.64 7.78 6.76
C GLU A 49 7.43 8.42 6.09
N MET A 50 6.97 7.85 4.97
CA MET A 50 5.82 8.35 4.22
C MET A 50 4.56 8.39 5.09
N VAL A 51 4.27 7.31 5.81
CA VAL A 51 3.08 7.21 6.68
C VAL A 51 3.20 8.17 7.86
N CYS A 52 4.39 8.28 8.46
CA CYS A 52 4.62 9.19 9.59
C CYS A 52 4.49 10.65 9.18
N ASN A 53 5.00 11.01 8.00
CA ASN A 53 4.86 12.36 7.45
C ASN A 53 3.38 12.67 7.15
N ALA A 54 2.65 11.72 6.57
CA ALA A 54 1.22 11.89 6.33
C ALA A 54 0.46 12.08 7.66
N ALA A 55 0.73 11.28 8.67
CA ALA A 55 0.11 11.40 9.98
C ALA A 55 0.43 12.74 10.66
N ALA A 56 1.68 13.22 10.58
CA ALA A 56 2.09 14.51 11.12
C ALA A 56 1.34 15.68 10.47
N LEU A 57 1.12 15.61 9.16
CA LEU A 57 0.33 16.61 8.43
C LEU A 57 -1.13 16.63 8.87
N PHE A 58 -1.74 15.47 9.10
CA PHE A 58 -3.10 15.39 9.65
C PHE A 58 -3.20 15.97 11.06
N ASP A 59 -2.12 15.88 11.82
CA ASP A 59 -2.04 16.46 13.18
C ASP A 59 -1.72 17.95 13.19
N GLY A 60 -1.39 18.55 12.05
CA GLY A 60 -0.88 19.93 11.98
C GLY A 60 0.47 20.10 12.68
N THR A 61 1.20 19.03 12.86
CA THR A 61 2.55 19.01 13.46
C THR A 61 3.60 18.99 12.36
N ALA A 62 4.75 19.61 12.63
CA ALA A 62 5.89 19.46 11.71
C ALA A 62 6.31 17.98 11.67
N SER A 63 6.57 17.48 10.47
CA SER A 63 7.21 16.18 10.29
C SER A 63 8.48 16.15 11.16
N GLN A 64 8.57 15.20 12.06
CA GLN A 64 9.85 14.93 12.72
C GLN A 64 10.71 14.24 11.66
N ALA A 65 11.67 14.98 11.12
CA ALA A 65 12.72 14.43 10.28
C ALA A 65 13.60 13.51 11.14
N SER A 66 13.11 12.32 11.40
CA SER A 66 13.95 11.22 11.87
C SER A 66 14.76 10.75 10.67
N ALA A 67 15.99 10.36 10.88
CA ALA A 67 16.81 9.77 9.83
C ALA A 67 16.30 8.35 9.54
N TYR A 68 15.26 8.27 8.71
CA TYR A 68 14.80 6.99 8.19
C TYR A 68 15.83 6.45 7.19
N PRO A 69 16.07 5.14 7.13
CA PRO A 69 16.88 4.55 6.08
C PRO A 69 16.22 4.81 4.70
N PRO A 70 17.00 4.84 3.61
CA PRO A 70 16.45 5.12 2.28
C PRO A 70 15.57 3.98 1.74
N GLU A 71 15.53 2.85 2.40
CA GLU A 71 14.81 1.64 2.03
C GLU A 71 13.82 1.24 3.12
N THR A 72 12.81 0.45 2.74
CA THR A 72 11.84 -0.14 3.66
C THR A 72 12.17 -1.59 3.89
N GLU A 73 12.48 -1.96 5.13
CA GLU A 73 12.50 -3.36 5.58
C GLU A 73 11.10 -3.72 6.05
N LEU A 74 10.46 -4.66 5.34
CA LEU A 74 9.12 -5.12 5.67
C LEU A 74 9.20 -6.41 6.49
N ASP A 75 8.23 -6.64 7.34
CA ASP A 75 7.97 -7.96 7.91
C ASP A 75 7.60 -8.94 6.78
N THR A 76 7.64 -10.23 7.07
CA THR A 76 7.22 -11.26 6.11
C THR A 76 5.92 -10.88 5.42
N ILE A 77 5.93 -10.90 4.08
CA ILE A 77 4.71 -10.71 3.29
C ILE A 77 4.04 -12.07 3.13
N ILE A 78 2.78 -12.14 3.51
CA ILE A 78 1.93 -13.33 3.31
C ILE A 78 0.73 -12.92 2.48
N SER A 79 0.60 -13.48 1.28
CA SER A 79 -0.47 -13.15 0.35
C SER A 79 -1.23 -14.38 -0.10
N SER A 80 -2.55 -14.27 -0.20
CA SER A 80 -3.41 -15.21 -0.91
C SER A 80 -4.05 -14.54 -2.11
N PHE A 81 -4.13 -15.27 -3.21
CA PHE A 81 -4.63 -14.73 -4.45
C PHE A 81 -5.40 -15.75 -5.28
N ARG A 82 -6.20 -15.25 -6.21
CA ARG A 82 -6.93 -16.02 -7.21
C ARG A 82 -6.76 -15.42 -8.60
N PHE A 83 -6.50 -16.28 -9.55
CA PHE A 83 -6.59 -15.94 -10.97
C PHE A 83 -8.00 -16.26 -11.51
N ASN A 84 -8.54 -15.34 -12.27
CA ASN A 84 -9.78 -15.54 -13.02
C ASN A 84 -9.82 -14.62 -14.24
N SER A 85 -9.89 -15.20 -15.44
CA SER A 85 -10.09 -14.47 -16.70
C SER A 85 -9.14 -13.27 -16.88
N GLY A 86 -7.84 -13.52 -16.80
CA GLY A 86 -6.81 -12.49 -16.98
C GLY A 86 -6.64 -11.53 -15.79
N ASN A 87 -7.35 -11.77 -14.70
CA ASN A 87 -7.25 -10.97 -13.49
C ASN A 87 -6.61 -11.76 -12.35
N LEU A 88 -5.66 -11.15 -11.68
CA LEU A 88 -5.14 -11.61 -10.41
C LEU A 88 -5.85 -10.83 -9.29
N ASN A 89 -6.68 -11.51 -8.53
CA ASN A 89 -7.34 -10.94 -7.37
C ASN A 89 -6.49 -11.24 -6.14
N ILE A 90 -6.05 -10.20 -5.46
CA ILE A 90 -5.38 -10.28 -4.17
C ILE A 90 -6.48 -10.31 -3.12
N ASP A 91 -6.68 -11.50 -2.53
CA ASP A 91 -7.73 -11.69 -1.52
C ASP A 91 -7.33 -11.07 -0.19
N ARG A 92 -6.06 -11.25 0.17
CA ARG A 92 -5.46 -10.68 1.36
C ARG A 92 -3.93 -10.72 1.25
N THR A 93 -3.29 -9.64 1.64
CA THR A 93 -1.85 -9.59 1.87
C THR A 93 -1.59 -8.91 3.20
N ASP A 94 -0.94 -9.61 4.11
CA ASP A 94 -0.55 -9.10 5.42
C ASP A 94 0.96 -8.85 5.43
N THR A 95 1.38 -7.70 5.95
CA THR A 95 2.77 -7.36 6.26
C THR A 95 2.82 -6.21 7.27
N ALA A 96 4.00 -5.84 7.70
CA ALA A 96 4.20 -4.67 8.56
C ALA A 96 5.56 -4.01 8.29
N VAL A 97 5.71 -2.77 8.72
CA VAL A 97 6.97 -2.05 8.80
C VAL A 97 7.03 -1.29 10.12
N GLY A 98 7.99 -1.60 10.95
CA GLY A 98 8.06 -1.01 12.29
C GLY A 98 6.79 -1.28 13.11
N ASN A 99 6.10 -0.23 13.47
CA ASN A 99 4.81 -0.32 14.18
C ASN A 99 3.58 -0.12 13.28
N ILE A 100 3.75 -0.14 11.94
CA ILE A 100 2.67 0.02 10.97
C ILE A 100 2.32 -1.36 10.41
N GLU A 101 1.13 -1.84 10.71
CA GLU A 101 0.56 -3.05 10.11
C GLU A 101 -0.17 -2.69 8.81
N MET A 102 -0.04 -3.52 7.80
CA MET A 102 -0.65 -3.30 6.49
C MET A 102 -1.41 -4.53 6.03
N ASP A 103 -2.63 -4.32 5.57
CA ASP A 103 -3.47 -5.27 4.86
C ASP A 103 -3.74 -4.73 3.46
N VAL A 104 -3.48 -5.54 2.44
CA VAL A 104 -3.67 -5.15 1.04
C VAL A 104 -4.63 -6.12 0.38
N GLN A 105 -5.62 -5.57 -0.31
CA GLN A 105 -6.59 -6.31 -1.12
C GLN A 105 -6.81 -5.58 -2.43
N GLY A 106 -7.10 -6.32 -3.51
CA GLY A 106 -7.38 -5.66 -4.77
C GLY A 106 -7.24 -6.55 -5.99
N LYS A 107 -7.01 -5.91 -7.12
CA LYS A 107 -7.02 -6.57 -8.41
C LYS A 107 -5.88 -6.06 -9.29
N ILE A 108 -5.23 -6.98 -9.97
CA ILE A 108 -4.27 -6.72 -11.02
C ILE A 108 -4.88 -7.25 -12.33
N ASN A 109 -5.07 -6.39 -13.30
CA ASN A 109 -5.50 -6.75 -14.64
C ASN A 109 -4.25 -7.01 -15.50
N MET A 110 -3.99 -8.28 -15.80
CA MET A 110 -2.81 -8.69 -16.53
C MET A 110 -2.88 -8.29 -18.02
N LEU A 111 -4.08 -8.19 -18.58
CA LEU A 111 -4.29 -7.82 -19.98
C LEU A 111 -4.12 -6.31 -20.18
N GLU A 112 -4.72 -5.52 -19.31
CA GLU A 112 -4.61 -4.05 -19.33
C GLU A 112 -3.31 -3.56 -18.70
N GLN A 113 -2.58 -4.45 -18.03
CA GLN A 113 -1.34 -4.14 -17.31
C GLN A 113 -1.55 -3.02 -16.27
N SER A 114 -2.65 -3.09 -15.55
CA SER A 114 -3.07 -2.11 -14.56
C SER A 114 -3.38 -2.78 -13.23
N TYR A 115 -3.37 -1.99 -12.16
CA TYR A 115 -3.77 -2.48 -10.84
C TYR A 115 -4.60 -1.44 -10.08
N GLY A 116 -5.47 -1.96 -9.22
CA GLY A 116 -6.18 -1.18 -8.22
C GLY A 116 -6.21 -1.96 -6.91
N VAL A 117 -5.58 -1.44 -5.88
CA VAL A 117 -5.49 -2.07 -4.57
C VAL A 117 -5.90 -1.13 -3.45
N ASN A 118 -6.57 -1.67 -2.45
CA ASN A 118 -6.85 -0.99 -1.20
C ASN A 118 -5.82 -1.42 -0.17
N VAL A 119 -5.19 -0.44 0.46
CA VAL A 119 -4.20 -0.64 1.51
C VAL A 119 -4.77 -0.08 2.81
N ASN A 120 -5.00 -0.95 3.78
CA ASN A 120 -5.38 -0.56 5.13
C ASN A 120 -4.12 -0.53 5.99
N MET A 121 -3.81 0.62 6.57
CA MET A 121 -2.65 0.79 7.45
C MET A 121 -3.13 1.05 8.87
N LEU A 122 -2.52 0.36 9.83
CA LEU A 122 -2.79 0.52 11.26
C LEU A 122 -1.50 0.86 11.98
N VAL A 123 -1.43 2.04 12.59
CA VAL A 123 -0.32 2.39 13.47
C VAL A 123 -0.58 1.80 14.86
N ASN A 124 0.10 0.71 15.15
CA ASN A 124 -0.07 -0.04 16.41
C ASN A 124 0.73 0.59 17.54
N SER A 125 0.03 1.16 18.52
CA SER A 125 0.67 1.82 19.68
C SER A 125 1.33 0.84 20.67
N SER A 126 1.02 -0.45 20.57
CA SER A 126 1.58 -1.50 21.43
C SER A 126 2.93 -2.02 20.93
N LYS A 127 3.25 -1.78 19.64
CA LYS A 127 4.55 -2.14 19.07
C LYS A 127 5.52 -0.98 19.23
N THR A 128 6.68 -1.26 19.78
CA THR A 128 7.80 -0.31 19.86
C THR A 128 8.77 -0.60 18.71
N SER A 129 8.95 0.37 17.84
CA SER A 129 10.05 0.40 16.89
C SER A 129 11.03 1.50 17.29
N SER A 130 12.31 1.30 17.10
CA SER A 130 13.35 2.31 17.39
C SER A 130 13.12 3.60 16.59
N ASN A 131 12.56 3.49 15.40
CA ASN A 131 12.22 4.60 14.50
C ASN A 131 10.70 4.75 14.33
N GLY A 132 9.91 4.07 15.17
CA GLY A 132 8.47 3.92 14.97
C GLY A 132 7.71 5.22 14.87
N CYS A 133 6.70 5.18 14.03
CA CYS A 133 5.81 6.30 13.77
C CYS A 133 5.14 6.79 15.04
N LYS A 134 5.45 8.00 15.48
CA LYS A 134 4.78 8.66 16.59
C LYS A 134 3.61 9.48 16.06
N VAL A 135 2.45 8.86 16.03
CA VAL A 135 1.22 9.56 15.67
C VAL A 135 0.45 9.98 16.90
N ASN A 136 -0.36 11.02 16.74
CA ASN A 136 -1.30 11.44 17.78
C ASN A 136 -2.17 10.26 18.21
N ARG A 137 -2.54 10.22 19.51
CA ARG A 137 -3.41 9.17 20.09
C ARG A 137 -4.69 8.93 19.30
N ARG A 138 -5.17 9.93 18.56
CA ARG A 138 -6.38 9.87 17.74
C ARG A 138 -6.25 8.95 16.51
N PHE A 139 -5.02 8.79 15.98
CA PHE A 139 -4.74 7.92 14.85
C PHE A 139 -4.13 6.59 15.27
N GLN A 140 -3.74 6.46 16.54
CA GLN A 140 -3.26 5.20 17.09
C GLN A 140 -4.38 4.17 17.10
N ASN A 141 -4.07 2.97 16.63
CA ASN A 141 -5.03 1.86 16.51
C ASN A 141 -6.26 2.19 15.65
N GLN A 142 -6.14 3.15 14.74
CA GLN A 142 -7.15 3.45 13.72
C GLN A 142 -6.68 2.94 12.37
N ILE A 143 -7.59 2.35 11.61
CA ILE A 143 -7.32 1.91 10.24
C ILE A 143 -7.34 3.15 9.33
N LEU A 144 -6.21 3.42 8.69
CA LEU A 144 -6.07 4.45 7.68
C LEU A 144 -6.17 3.80 6.29
N PRO A 145 -7.29 3.95 5.59
CA PRO A 145 -7.49 3.34 4.28
C PRO A 145 -6.90 4.20 3.16
N PHE A 146 -6.20 3.55 2.25
CA PHE A 146 -5.66 4.13 1.02
C PHE A 146 -6.15 3.35 -0.18
N GLU A 147 -6.35 4.04 -1.29
CA GLU A 147 -6.59 3.46 -2.60
C GLU A 147 -5.36 3.72 -3.47
N CYS A 148 -4.75 2.65 -3.98
CA CYS A 148 -3.58 2.71 -4.83
C CYS A 148 -3.92 2.20 -6.21
N ILE A 149 -3.74 3.02 -7.24
CA ILE A 149 -3.96 2.67 -8.64
C ILE A 149 -2.69 2.92 -9.43
N GLY A 150 -2.47 2.16 -10.49
CA GLY A 150 -1.33 2.35 -11.37
C GLY A 150 -1.34 1.40 -12.56
N ASP A 151 -0.43 1.68 -13.49
CA ASP A 151 -0.15 0.83 -14.64
C ASP A 151 1.29 0.33 -14.55
N PHE A 152 1.50 -0.91 -14.96
CA PHE A 152 2.85 -1.47 -15.15
C PHE A 152 3.16 -1.68 -16.63
N ASN A 153 2.39 -1.03 -17.50
CA ASN A 153 2.63 -1.02 -18.94
C ASN A 153 3.85 -0.15 -19.25
N PRO A 154 4.94 -0.70 -19.82
CA PRO A 154 6.15 0.05 -20.13
C PRO A 154 5.93 1.19 -21.12
N ASN A 155 4.86 1.13 -21.91
CA ASN A 155 4.50 2.15 -22.89
C ASN A 155 3.59 3.26 -22.34
N LYS A 156 3.09 3.09 -21.11
CA LYS A 156 2.25 4.06 -20.42
C LYS A 156 2.68 4.11 -18.94
N PRO A 157 3.86 4.66 -18.64
CA PRO A 157 4.29 4.74 -17.25
C PRO A 157 3.39 5.75 -16.53
N MET A 158 2.37 5.24 -15.85
CA MET A 158 1.63 6.03 -14.88
C MET A 158 2.31 5.86 -13.53
N ALA A 159 2.76 6.95 -12.96
CA ALA A 159 3.29 6.91 -11.60
C ALA A 159 2.24 6.32 -10.65
N PRO A 160 2.61 5.39 -9.77
CA PRO A 160 1.71 4.87 -8.77
C PRO A 160 1.06 6.00 -8.00
N SER A 161 -0.26 6.01 -7.92
CA SER A 161 -1.00 6.98 -7.14
C SER A 161 -1.66 6.28 -5.98
N CYS A 162 -1.19 6.54 -4.76
CA CYS A 162 -1.81 6.08 -3.53
C CYS A 162 -2.43 7.28 -2.82
N VAL A 163 -3.74 7.31 -2.72
CA VAL A 163 -4.47 8.39 -2.07
C VAL A 163 -5.29 7.87 -0.90
N PRO A 164 -5.37 8.62 0.19
CA PRO A 164 -6.26 8.27 1.29
C PRO A 164 -7.72 8.24 0.83
N ASP A 165 -8.48 7.23 1.22
CA ASP A 165 -9.93 7.19 1.00
C ASP A 165 -10.61 8.29 1.84
N LYS A 166 -10.85 9.42 1.18
CA LYS A 166 -11.41 10.63 1.82
C LYS A 166 -12.74 10.37 2.53
N ASN A 167 -13.56 9.46 2.00
CA ASN A 167 -14.88 9.18 2.57
C ASN A 167 -14.75 8.37 3.86
N LYS A 168 -13.93 7.34 3.85
CA LYS A 168 -13.67 6.54 5.06
C LYS A 168 -12.93 7.36 6.12
N ILE A 169 -11.93 8.17 5.72
CA ILE A 169 -11.24 9.06 6.66
C ILE A 169 -12.21 10.08 7.27
N LYS A 170 -13.11 10.68 6.49
CA LYS A 170 -14.17 11.57 7.03
C LYS A 170 -15.05 10.86 8.06
N GLN A 171 -15.38 9.58 7.85
CA GLN A 171 -16.16 8.82 8.83
C GLN A 171 -15.35 8.59 10.12
N ILE A 172 -14.07 8.23 10.02
CA ILE A 172 -13.18 8.09 11.16
C ILE A 172 -13.08 9.41 11.93
N MET A 173 -12.93 10.53 11.22
CA MET A 173 -12.82 11.85 11.82
C MET A 173 -14.16 12.34 12.44
N ARG A 174 -15.30 11.97 11.90
CA ARG A 174 -16.62 12.28 12.50
C ARG A 174 -16.83 11.55 13.81
N ASN A 175 -16.34 10.33 13.91
CA ASN A 175 -16.46 9.52 15.12
C ASN A 175 -15.46 9.94 16.21
N SER A 176 -14.37 10.63 15.82
CA SER A 176 -13.39 11.20 16.72
C SER A 176 -13.57 12.73 16.73
N VAL A 177 -14.23 13.36 17.60
CA VAL A 177 -14.45 14.79 17.94
C VAL A 177 -13.57 15.85 17.18
N ILE A 178 -13.19 15.63 15.91
CA ILE A 178 -12.25 16.47 15.14
C ILE A 178 -12.94 17.04 13.89
N GLN A 179 -14.04 17.74 14.04
CA GLN A 179 -14.67 18.41 12.90
C GLN A 179 -13.87 19.62 12.38
N GLU A 180 -13.10 20.31 13.21
CA GLU A 180 -12.40 21.54 12.79
C GLU A 180 -11.14 21.31 11.98
N ILE A 181 -10.35 20.29 12.33
CA ILE A 181 -9.07 20.00 11.62
C ILE A 181 -9.32 19.31 10.27
N GLY A 182 -10.32 18.45 10.22
CA GLY A 182 -10.67 17.71 9.00
C GLY A 182 -11.10 18.61 7.83
N ASN A 183 -11.84 19.67 8.10
CA ASN A 183 -12.28 20.60 7.06
C ASN A 183 -11.12 21.42 6.48
N LYS A 184 -10.10 21.73 7.28
CA LYS A 184 -8.93 22.51 6.84
C LYS A 184 -7.95 21.65 6.03
N VAL A 185 -7.72 20.41 6.45
CA VAL A 185 -6.76 19.48 5.81
C VAL A 185 -7.35 18.83 4.56
N LEU A 186 -8.63 18.50 4.56
CA LEU A 186 -9.30 17.85 3.42
C LEU A 186 -9.84 18.87 2.38
N GLY A 187 -9.92 20.15 2.74
CA GLY A 187 -10.30 21.25 1.83
C GLY A 187 -9.17 21.61 0.85
N ASP A 188 -7.93 21.43 1.26
CA ASP A 188 -6.76 21.80 0.46
C ASP A 188 -6.23 20.57 -0.32
N GLY A 189 -6.81 20.35 -1.51
CA GLY A 189 -6.44 19.22 -2.40
C GLY A 189 -4.96 19.21 -2.83
N ASN A 190 -4.21 20.28 -2.57
CA ASN A 190 -2.79 20.41 -2.88
C ASN A 190 -1.88 19.70 -1.86
N ILE A 191 -2.30 19.54 -0.61
CA ILE A 191 -1.46 18.94 0.43
C ILE A 191 -1.21 17.45 0.13
N LEU A 192 -2.26 16.75 -0.29
CA LEU A 192 -2.16 15.31 -0.61
C LEU A 192 -1.36 15.03 -1.89
N LYS A 193 -1.42 15.93 -2.88
CA LYS A 193 -0.59 15.82 -4.09
C LYS A 193 0.90 15.96 -3.81
N ASN A 194 1.28 16.78 -2.85
CA ASN A 194 2.70 16.98 -2.50
C ASN A 194 3.29 15.82 -1.69
N ILE A 195 2.46 15.03 -0.99
CA ILE A 195 2.91 13.87 -0.21
C ILE A 195 3.10 12.65 -1.11
N PHE A 196 2.18 12.42 -2.04
CA PHE A 196 2.11 11.20 -2.83
C PHE A 196 2.41 11.37 -4.33
N GLY A 197 2.60 12.60 -4.80
CA GLY A 197 2.79 12.94 -6.22
C GLY A 197 4.12 13.58 -6.59
N GLY A 198 5.08 13.67 -5.70
CA GLY A 198 6.29 14.44 -5.92
C GLY A 198 7.57 13.62 -6.01
N GLN A 199 7.74 12.91 -7.10
CA GLN A 199 9.07 12.77 -7.72
C GLN A 199 8.89 12.63 -9.23
N GLN A 200 9.06 13.70 -9.95
CA GLN A 200 9.52 13.67 -11.33
C GLN A 200 11.02 13.69 -11.34
#